data_096a06d5b5e0b01e2dd93f65dd29d7b7
#
_entry.id   096a06d5b5e0b01e2dd93f65dd29d7b7
#
_cell.length_a   1.000
_cell.length_b   1.000
_cell.length_c   1.000
_cell.angle_alpha   90.00
_cell.angle_beta   90.00
_cell.angle_gamma   90.00
#
_symmetry.space_group_name_H-M   'P 1'
#
loop_
_entity.id
_entity.type
_entity.pdbx_description
1 polymer ?
#
loop_
_entity_poly.entity_id
_entity_poly.type
_entity_poly.pdbx_seq_one_letter_code
_entity_poly.pdbx_strand_id
1 'polypeptide(L)'
;DILGNKLSEKVKENIFQLGVKERYFTRPIERYIETSDKQINSINDNEPISDLSAKIINQCLEKLGLKHDDIKCLVAGYENNDYLSPGLGSITLTKSGFSKFLPHYNIQGMACSTLPKLLELGKNLIHDENDKVLVVISGCNSGWYLPHLKDNMNVKNPKEIGKNQYDREKQVNKWVSTMFSFLFGDGVSAFVLSKVKEGQDTLKIGKITHAVNFDNNDYKKACVRLVSRPENHHYEYELTAGGDILSRSLEYSKKVMMKSFNKPLDTFDESAAKTFMENQKKVMIHTGSLKIIDGFKNLYNLSDNQIKESYETLKQYGNLTGVSIPTVLNKALTDNTWKSGKGLLVGITMGFGLDLVEVEKISN
;
A
#
# COMPACT_ATOMS: atom_id res chain seq x y z
N ASP A 1 -14.77 -2.94 20.95
CA ASP A 1 -15.94 -2.10 20.76
C ASP A 1 -15.84 -0.71 21.43
N ILE A 2 -14.65 -0.13 21.40
CA ILE A 2 -14.32 1.16 22.06
C ILE A 2 -15.17 2.33 21.50
N LEU A 3 -15.70 2.18 20.28
CA LEU A 3 -16.38 3.25 19.54
C LEU A 3 -17.81 2.89 19.10
N GLY A 4 -18.24 1.64 19.25
CA GLY A 4 -19.45 1.11 18.62
C GLY A 4 -20.74 1.86 18.90
N ASN A 5 -20.91 2.39 20.12
CA ASN A 5 -22.14 3.07 20.52
C ASN A 5 -22.19 4.57 20.19
N LYS A 6 -21.10 5.14 19.64
CA LYS A 6 -20.99 6.57 19.36
C LYS A 6 -21.15 6.92 17.88
N LEU A 7 -21.08 5.94 16.98
CA LEU A 7 -21.27 6.13 15.56
C LEU A 7 -22.73 5.91 15.16
N SER A 8 -23.26 6.75 14.24
CA SER A 8 -24.60 6.53 13.70
C SER A 8 -24.67 5.23 12.90
N GLU A 9 -25.85 4.60 12.84
CA GLU A 9 -26.03 3.34 12.10
C GLU A 9 -25.57 3.45 10.62
N LYS A 10 -25.86 4.58 9.98
CA LYS A 10 -25.45 4.82 8.61
C LYS A 10 -23.92 4.90 8.43
N VAL A 11 -23.19 5.42 9.40
CA VAL A 11 -21.72 5.40 9.43
C VAL A 11 -21.23 3.98 9.59
N LYS A 12 -21.83 3.21 10.49
CA LYS A 12 -21.51 1.78 10.69
C LYS A 12 -21.73 0.97 9.41
N GLU A 13 -22.86 1.16 8.72
CA GLU A 13 -23.13 0.49 7.44
C GLU A 13 -22.03 0.76 6.41
N ASN A 14 -21.57 2.01 6.29
CA ASN A 14 -20.50 2.34 5.35
C ASN A 14 -19.16 1.72 5.76
N ILE A 15 -18.87 1.65 7.06
CA ILE A 15 -17.68 0.96 7.57
C ILE A 15 -17.73 -0.53 7.22
N PHE A 16 -18.87 -1.20 7.40
CA PHE A 16 -19.04 -2.61 7.01
C PHE A 16 -18.83 -2.83 5.51
N GLN A 17 -19.23 -1.86 4.66
CA GLN A 17 -19.03 -1.92 3.21
C GLN A 17 -17.57 -1.80 2.78
N LEU A 18 -16.63 -1.43 3.67
CA LEU A 18 -15.20 -1.45 3.37
C LEU A 18 -14.68 -2.87 3.16
N GLY A 19 -15.36 -3.89 3.71
CA GLY A 19 -15.00 -5.29 3.59
C GLY A 19 -13.89 -5.75 4.56
N VAL A 20 -13.50 -4.90 5.51
CA VAL A 20 -12.45 -5.16 6.50
C VAL A 20 -13.08 -5.77 7.75
N LYS A 21 -12.53 -6.89 8.23
CA LYS A 21 -12.95 -7.53 9.49
C LYS A 21 -11.91 -7.36 10.60
N GLU A 22 -10.64 -7.44 10.24
CA GLU A 22 -9.53 -7.37 11.18
C GLU A 22 -8.48 -6.40 10.69
N ARG A 23 -7.73 -5.81 11.60
CA ARG A 23 -6.57 -4.95 11.32
C ARG A 23 -5.57 -5.10 12.45
N TYR A 24 -4.33 -4.83 12.13
CA TYR A 24 -3.22 -4.88 13.06
C TYR A 24 -2.55 -3.52 13.11
N PHE A 25 -2.12 -3.11 14.29
CA PHE A 25 -1.47 -1.84 14.53
C PHE A 25 -0.15 -2.05 15.25
N THR A 26 0.80 -1.19 14.98
CA THR A 26 2.13 -1.22 15.64
C THR A 26 2.06 -0.87 17.12
N ARG A 27 0.97 -0.21 17.55
CA ARG A 27 0.71 0.13 18.96
C ARG A 27 -0.72 -0.26 19.33
N PRO A 28 -1.02 -0.53 20.61
CA PRO A 28 -2.39 -0.68 21.08
C PRO A 28 -3.26 0.51 20.67
N ILE A 29 -4.48 0.25 20.21
CA ILE A 29 -5.38 1.28 19.69
C ILE A 29 -5.70 2.35 20.74
N GLU A 30 -5.74 1.99 22.01
CA GLU A 30 -5.98 2.88 23.13
C GLU A 30 -4.96 4.02 23.18
N ARG A 31 -3.68 3.73 22.84
CA ARG A 31 -2.64 4.75 22.80
C ARG A 31 -2.86 5.82 21.73
N TYR A 32 -3.56 5.51 20.66
CA TYR A 32 -3.91 6.49 19.62
C TYR A 32 -5.13 7.34 19.99
N ILE A 33 -6.03 6.80 20.79
CA ILE A 33 -7.31 7.46 21.15
C ILE A 33 -7.21 8.28 22.42
N GLU A 34 -6.39 7.86 23.39
CA GLU A 34 -6.24 8.50 24.70
C GLU A 34 -5.27 9.70 24.71
N THR A 35 -4.36 9.76 23.74
CA THR A 35 -3.23 10.72 23.78
C THR A 35 -3.54 12.13 23.31
N SER A 36 -4.79 12.52 23.06
CA SER A 36 -5.10 13.90 22.66
C SER A 36 -4.72 14.96 23.69
N ASP A 37 -4.48 14.60 24.95
CA ASP A 37 -4.17 15.55 26.04
C ASP A 37 -2.90 15.21 26.84
N LYS A 38 -2.22 14.11 26.55
CA LYS A 38 -0.97 13.76 27.23
C LYS A 38 0.18 13.84 26.23
N GLN A 39 1.06 14.82 26.43
CA GLN A 39 2.34 14.88 25.74
C GLN A 39 3.00 13.51 25.72
N ILE A 40 3.40 13.05 24.55
CA ILE A 40 4.26 11.89 24.39
C ILE A 40 5.61 12.31 24.99
N ASN A 41 5.80 12.04 26.26
CA ASN A 41 6.90 12.57 27.06
C ASN A 41 8.18 11.74 26.97
N SER A 42 8.35 10.85 26.02
CA SER A 42 9.67 10.25 25.84
C SER A 42 9.96 9.93 24.37
N ILE A 43 10.94 10.61 23.87
CA ILE A 43 11.68 10.27 22.64
C ILE A 43 12.30 8.86 22.75
N ASN A 44 12.41 8.31 23.97
CA ASN A 44 13.17 7.09 24.23
C ASN A 44 12.39 5.77 24.13
N ASP A 45 11.08 5.76 24.00
CA ASP A 45 10.35 4.51 24.22
C ASP A 45 9.62 3.92 23.01
N ASN A 46 9.67 4.49 21.82
CA ASN A 46 8.87 3.91 20.74
C ASN A 46 9.28 4.36 19.34
N GLU A 47 10.09 3.57 18.72
CA GLU A 47 10.35 3.58 17.29
C GLU A 47 9.70 2.33 16.62
N PRO A 48 8.36 2.15 16.73
CA PRO A 48 7.70 0.88 16.40
C PRO A 48 7.80 0.53 14.92
N ILE A 49 7.91 1.54 14.05
CA ILE A 49 7.99 1.33 12.60
C ILE A 49 9.36 0.78 12.23
N SER A 50 10.41 1.42 12.70
CA SER A 50 11.78 0.99 12.41
C SER A 50 12.17 -0.29 13.16
N ASP A 51 11.66 -0.50 14.40
CA ASP A 51 11.85 -1.75 15.15
C ASP A 51 11.19 -2.93 14.46
N LEU A 52 9.93 -2.77 14.03
CA LEU A 52 9.22 -3.80 13.27
C LEU A 52 9.93 -4.06 11.93
N SER A 53 10.38 -3.02 11.25
CA SER A 53 11.10 -3.14 9.97
C SER A 53 12.41 -3.91 10.13
N ALA A 54 13.21 -3.60 11.15
CA ALA A 54 14.44 -4.33 11.44
C ALA A 54 14.17 -5.79 11.79
N LYS A 55 13.15 -6.07 12.60
CA LYS A 55 12.73 -7.43 12.94
C LYS A 55 12.36 -8.23 11.67
N ILE A 56 11.56 -7.65 10.78
CA ILE A 56 11.12 -8.33 9.55
C ILE A 56 12.29 -8.53 8.57
N ILE A 57 13.22 -7.58 8.49
CA ILE A 57 14.46 -7.74 7.72
C ILE A 57 15.24 -8.96 8.22
N ASN A 58 15.52 -9.05 9.52
CA ASN A 58 16.29 -10.16 10.08
C ASN A 58 15.58 -11.51 9.90
N GLN A 59 14.25 -11.56 10.07
CA GLN A 59 13.46 -12.76 9.76
C GLN A 59 13.51 -13.15 8.28
N CYS A 60 13.53 -12.16 7.38
CA CYS A 60 13.65 -12.41 5.94
C CYS A 60 15.02 -13.05 5.62
N LEU A 61 16.11 -12.50 6.14
CA LEU A 61 17.45 -13.04 5.94
C LEU A 61 17.58 -14.45 6.51
N GLU A 62 17.12 -14.67 7.73
CA GLU A 62 17.11 -15.98 8.40
C GLU A 62 16.34 -17.02 7.56
N LYS A 63 15.13 -16.68 7.12
CA LYS A 63 14.30 -17.58 6.28
C LYS A 63 14.97 -17.95 4.95
N LEU A 64 15.77 -17.03 4.40
CA LEU A 64 16.50 -17.25 3.14
C LEU A 64 17.89 -17.86 3.34
N GLY A 65 18.34 -18.07 4.58
CA GLY A 65 19.69 -18.53 4.90
C GLY A 65 20.78 -17.54 4.48
N LEU A 66 20.46 -16.24 4.44
CA LEU A 66 21.38 -15.18 4.03
C LEU A 66 21.98 -14.47 5.23
N LYS A 67 23.25 -14.05 5.07
CA LYS A 67 23.95 -13.18 6.02
C LYS A 67 23.84 -11.72 5.59
N HIS A 68 24.11 -10.79 6.50
CA HIS A 68 24.12 -9.36 6.20
C HIS A 68 25.13 -9.01 5.08
N ASP A 69 26.29 -9.65 5.07
CA ASP A 69 27.33 -9.44 4.06
C ASP A 69 26.97 -9.98 2.66
N ASP A 70 25.93 -10.80 2.55
CA ASP A 70 25.40 -11.24 1.25
C ASP A 70 24.61 -10.15 0.53
N ILE A 71 24.22 -9.10 1.25
CA ILE A 71 23.38 -8.03 0.72
C ILE A 71 24.25 -6.90 0.16
N LYS A 72 24.06 -6.58 -1.11
CA LYS A 72 24.77 -5.51 -1.81
C LYS A 72 24.24 -4.12 -1.46
N CYS A 73 22.92 -3.99 -1.31
CA CYS A 73 22.30 -2.74 -0.89
C CYS A 73 20.91 -2.96 -0.28
N LEU A 74 20.44 -1.96 0.47
CA LEU A 74 19.12 -1.89 1.06
C LEU A 74 18.28 -0.82 0.33
N VAL A 75 17.06 -1.18 -0.07
CA VAL A 75 16.07 -0.23 -0.61
C VAL A 75 14.86 -0.21 0.30
N ALA A 76 14.57 0.94 0.89
CA ALA A 76 13.46 1.13 1.81
C ALA A 76 12.36 2.00 1.17
N GLY A 77 11.13 1.50 1.20
CA GLY A 77 9.93 2.23 0.78
C GLY A 77 8.97 2.46 1.93
N TYR A 78 8.45 3.67 2.08
CA TYR A 78 7.55 4.00 3.17
C TYR A 78 6.76 5.27 2.90
N GLU A 79 5.63 5.44 3.60
CA GLU A 79 4.88 6.70 3.65
C GLU A 79 5.12 7.40 4.97
N ASN A 80 5.10 6.64 6.06
CA ASN A 80 5.33 7.11 7.42
C ASN A 80 6.53 6.40 8.04
N ASN A 81 7.21 7.12 8.92
CA ASN A 81 8.40 6.66 9.65
C ASN A 81 8.34 7.22 11.06
N ASP A 82 9.16 6.68 11.97
CA ASP A 82 9.29 7.21 13.33
C ASP A 82 9.89 8.63 13.34
N TYR A 83 10.64 8.97 12.29
CA TYR A 83 11.28 10.27 12.09
C TYR A 83 10.95 10.85 10.72
N LEU A 84 10.85 12.18 10.63
CA LEU A 84 10.82 12.85 9.33
C LEU A 84 12.17 12.73 8.61
N SER A 85 13.25 12.78 9.37
CA SER A 85 14.65 12.55 8.98
C SER A 85 15.43 12.05 10.21
N PRO A 86 16.26 11.01 10.07
CA PRO A 86 16.64 10.29 8.85
C PRO A 86 15.53 9.38 8.30
N GLY A 87 15.70 8.94 7.05
CA GLY A 87 14.77 8.01 6.39
C GLY A 87 14.84 6.59 6.96
N LEU A 88 13.81 5.81 6.72
CA LEU A 88 13.64 4.45 7.27
C LEU A 88 14.83 3.52 6.98
N GLY A 89 15.39 3.58 5.76
CA GLY A 89 16.53 2.74 5.36
C GLY A 89 17.77 2.99 6.22
N SER A 90 18.05 4.26 6.56
CA SER A 90 19.20 4.61 7.40
C SER A 90 19.05 4.07 8.83
N ILE A 91 17.83 4.11 9.37
CA ILE A 91 17.54 3.63 10.73
C ILE A 91 17.58 2.11 10.77
N THR A 92 16.88 1.47 9.83
CA THR A 92 16.78 0.00 9.79
C THR A 92 18.11 -0.67 9.47
N LEU A 93 18.95 -0.04 8.66
CA LEU A 93 20.32 -0.50 8.44
C LEU A 93 21.09 -0.69 9.76
N THR A 94 21.02 0.32 10.64
CA THR A 94 21.69 0.27 11.95
C THR A 94 21.02 -0.75 12.88
N LYS A 95 19.69 -0.73 12.99
CA LYS A 95 18.94 -1.61 13.89
C LYS A 95 19.00 -3.09 13.49
N SER A 96 19.13 -3.38 12.19
CA SER A 96 19.29 -4.75 11.69
C SER A 96 20.72 -5.28 11.76
N GLY A 97 21.71 -4.46 12.12
CA GLY A 97 23.09 -4.88 12.27
C GLY A 97 23.90 -4.95 10.98
N PHE A 98 23.46 -4.26 9.92
CA PHE A 98 24.25 -4.16 8.69
C PHE A 98 25.50 -3.31 8.84
N SER A 99 26.45 -3.50 7.92
CA SER A 99 27.60 -2.61 7.77
C SER A 99 27.14 -1.17 7.58
N LYS A 100 27.78 -0.24 8.27
CA LYS A 100 27.52 1.20 8.13
C LYS A 100 27.91 1.76 6.75
N PHE A 101 28.63 0.99 5.96
CA PHE A 101 29.01 1.32 4.60
C PHE A 101 28.09 0.71 3.54
N LEU A 102 27.05 -0.04 3.97
CA LEU A 102 26.09 -0.61 3.02
C LEU A 102 25.34 0.51 2.30
N PRO A 103 25.38 0.57 0.95
CA PRO A 103 24.56 1.50 0.19
C PRO A 103 23.08 1.29 0.51
N HIS A 104 22.35 2.39 0.72
CA HIS A 104 20.93 2.31 1.00
C HIS A 104 20.17 3.48 0.36
N TYR A 105 18.93 3.21 -0.02
CA TYR A 105 18.06 4.14 -0.71
C TYR A 105 16.72 4.22 0.00
N ASN A 106 16.15 5.43 0.04
CA ASN A 106 14.84 5.70 0.63
C ASN A 106 13.91 6.23 -0.46
N ILE A 107 12.73 5.60 -0.61
CA ILE A 107 11.65 6.04 -1.49
C ILE A 107 10.42 6.32 -0.63
N GLN A 108 9.96 7.56 -0.65
CA GLN A 108 8.80 8.04 0.09
C GLN A 108 7.80 8.70 -0.86
N GLY A 109 6.52 8.74 -0.48
CA GLY A 109 5.49 9.43 -1.23
C GLY A 109 4.90 8.65 -2.40
N MET A 110 5.16 7.32 -2.47
CA MET A 110 4.60 6.45 -3.50
C MET A 110 3.32 5.74 -3.06
N ALA A 111 2.93 5.90 -1.80
CA ALA A 111 1.75 5.30 -1.19
C ALA A 111 1.59 3.82 -1.58
N CYS A 112 0.43 3.48 -2.13
CA CYS A 112 0.10 2.10 -2.48
C CYS A 112 0.86 1.56 -3.71
N SER A 113 1.55 2.42 -4.46
CA SER A 113 2.44 2.05 -5.59
C SER A 113 3.91 1.89 -5.19
N THR A 114 4.21 1.82 -3.91
CA THR A 114 5.60 1.69 -3.42
C THR A 114 6.29 0.45 -3.98
N LEU A 115 5.64 -0.73 -3.94
CA LEU A 115 6.27 -1.98 -4.42
C LEU A 115 6.75 -1.91 -5.88
N PRO A 116 5.93 -1.52 -6.88
CA PRO A 116 6.38 -1.45 -8.27
C PRO A 116 7.62 -0.59 -8.47
N LYS A 117 7.71 0.55 -7.76
CA LYS A 117 8.87 1.46 -7.84
C LYS A 117 10.13 0.85 -7.25
N LEU A 118 9.99 0.12 -6.14
CA LEU A 118 11.12 -0.58 -5.51
C LEU A 118 11.58 -1.77 -6.35
N LEU A 119 10.66 -2.49 -7.00
CA LEU A 119 11.02 -3.57 -7.93
C LEU A 119 11.81 -3.04 -9.13
N GLU A 120 11.39 -1.90 -9.71
CA GLU A 120 12.10 -1.26 -10.81
C GLU A 120 13.49 -0.79 -10.38
N LEU A 121 13.59 -0.09 -9.26
CA LEU A 121 14.88 0.35 -8.72
C LEU A 121 15.78 -0.85 -8.39
N GLY A 122 15.24 -1.86 -7.69
CA GLY A 122 16.01 -3.05 -7.30
C GLY A 122 16.53 -3.82 -8.50
N LYS A 123 15.74 -3.96 -9.58
CA LYS A 123 16.19 -4.56 -10.85
C LYS A 123 17.38 -3.80 -11.44
N ASN A 124 17.35 -2.48 -11.39
CA ASN A 124 18.42 -1.63 -11.93
C ASN A 124 19.71 -1.64 -11.08
N LEU A 125 19.64 -2.07 -9.82
CA LEU A 125 20.78 -2.19 -8.92
C LEU A 125 21.46 -3.57 -9.00
N ILE A 126 20.85 -4.55 -9.67
CA ILE A 126 21.40 -5.89 -9.83
C ILE A 126 22.17 -5.96 -11.15
N HIS A 127 23.50 -6.01 -11.06
CA HIS A 127 24.40 -6.10 -12.20
C HIS A 127 24.96 -7.51 -12.38
N ASP A 128 25.37 -8.13 -11.28
CA ASP A 128 26.03 -9.44 -11.26
C ASP A 128 25.12 -10.56 -10.75
N GLU A 129 25.46 -11.81 -11.03
CA GLU A 129 24.67 -12.98 -10.62
C GLU A 129 24.60 -13.17 -9.11
N ASN A 130 25.59 -12.68 -8.39
CA ASN A 130 25.66 -12.77 -6.94
C ASN A 130 25.01 -11.56 -6.22
N ASP A 131 24.65 -10.53 -6.96
CA ASP A 131 24.02 -9.35 -6.39
C ASP A 131 22.69 -9.67 -5.75
N LYS A 132 22.53 -9.24 -4.50
CA LYS A 132 21.28 -9.34 -3.74
C LYS A 132 20.90 -7.97 -3.23
N VAL A 133 19.72 -7.51 -3.61
CA VAL A 133 19.12 -6.25 -3.16
C VAL A 133 18.04 -6.56 -2.16
N LEU A 134 18.23 -6.16 -0.91
CA LEU A 134 17.20 -6.27 0.11
C LEU A 134 16.22 -5.11 -0.02
N VAL A 135 14.94 -5.43 -0.09
CA VAL A 135 13.85 -4.46 -0.13
C VAL A 135 13.05 -4.56 1.15
N VAL A 136 12.78 -3.44 1.80
CA VAL A 136 11.86 -3.32 2.92
C VAL A 136 10.78 -2.29 2.60
N ILE A 137 9.53 -2.62 2.88
CA ILE A 137 8.39 -1.72 2.70
C ILE A 137 7.66 -1.60 4.03
N SER A 138 7.44 -0.37 4.49
CA SER A 138 6.61 -0.06 5.65
C SER A 138 5.30 0.62 5.22
N GLY A 139 4.19 0.10 5.70
CA GLY A 139 2.83 0.63 5.54
C GLY A 139 2.18 0.88 6.90
N CYS A 140 2.89 1.53 7.83
CA CYS A 140 2.43 1.76 9.20
C CYS A 140 1.84 3.16 9.33
N ASN A 141 0.58 3.34 8.94
CA ASN A 141 -0.07 4.65 8.84
C ASN A 141 -1.11 4.93 9.94
N SER A 142 -1.27 4.02 10.89
CA SER A 142 -2.23 4.17 12.00
C SER A 142 -2.05 5.48 12.78
N GLY A 143 -0.81 5.94 12.95
CA GLY A 143 -0.49 7.21 13.60
C GLY A 143 -1.06 8.44 12.90
N TRP A 144 -1.44 8.36 11.61
CA TRP A 144 -2.05 9.46 10.88
C TRP A 144 -3.57 9.52 11.02
N TYR A 145 -4.21 8.36 11.15
CA TYR A 145 -5.68 8.27 11.05
C TYR A 145 -6.36 8.07 12.39
N LEU A 146 -5.77 7.25 13.27
CA LEU A 146 -6.40 6.88 14.53
C LEU A 146 -6.52 8.04 15.54
N PRO A 147 -5.55 8.97 15.66
CA PRO A 147 -5.67 10.09 16.60
C PRO A 147 -6.91 10.98 16.35
N HIS A 148 -7.33 11.09 15.09
CA HIS A 148 -8.50 11.90 14.70
C HIS A 148 -9.84 11.20 14.93
N LEU A 149 -9.82 9.92 15.28
CA LEU A 149 -11.05 9.12 15.39
C LEU A 149 -11.96 9.64 16.52
N LYS A 150 -11.38 10.06 17.65
CA LYS A 150 -12.12 10.60 18.78
C LYS A 150 -12.88 11.89 18.40
N ASP A 151 -12.24 12.78 17.65
CA ASP A 151 -12.82 14.06 17.23
C ASP A 151 -13.88 13.90 16.14
N ASN A 152 -13.85 12.78 15.45
CA ASN A 152 -14.72 12.47 14.32
C ASN A 152 -15.96 11.62 14.70
N MET A 153 -16.19 11.36 15.98
CA MET A 153 -17.28 10.49 16.45
C MET A 153 -18.68 10.97 16.04
N ASN A 154 -18.88 12.28 15.86
CA ASN A 154 -20.13 12.88 15.43
C ASN A 154 -20.17 13.17 13.91
N VAL A 155 -19.36 12.46 13.14
CA VAL A 155 -19.30 12.65 11.70
C VAL A 155 -20.65 12.31 11.04
N LYS A 156 -21.11 13.17 10.12
CA LYS A 156 -22.29 12.95 9.29
C LYS A 156 -21.88 12.47 7.92
N ASN A 157 -22.74 11.67 7.29
CA ASN A 157 -22.54 11.32 5.90
C ASN A 157 -22.58 12.60 5.04
N PRO A 158 -21.62 12.81 4.11
CA PRO A 158 -21.58 14.00 3.25
C PRO A 158 -22.88 14.28 2.46
N LYS A 159 -23.67 13.24 2.19
CA LYS A 159 -24.99 13.38 1.53
C LYS A 159 -26.06 14.02 2.42
N GLU A 160 -25.83 14.09 3.73
CA GLU A 160 -26.78 14.63 4.73
C GLU A 160 -26.43 16.06 5.14
N ILE A 161 -25.37 16.63 4.57
CA ILE A 161 -24.85 17.95 4.96
C ILE A 161 -25.46 19.01 4.06
N GLY A 162 -25.89 20.13 4.67
CA GLY A 162 -26.46 21.26 3.97
C GLY A 162 -25.54 21.90 2.91
N LYS A 163 -26.08 22.90 2.18
CA LYS A 163 -25.42 23.48 1.00
C LYS A 163 -24.26 24.43 1.28
N ASN A 164 -23.89 24.70 2.55
CA ASN A 164 -22.75 25.56 2.88
C ASN A 164 -21.45 24.83 2.51
N GLN A 165 -20.70 25.38 1.55
CA GLN A 165 -19.51 24.75 0.96
C GLN A 165 -18.41 24.50 2.01
N TYR A 166 -18.13 25.42 2.90
CA TYR A 166 -17.10 25.30 3.93
C TYR A 166 -17.40 24.16 4.92
N ASP A 167 -18.63 24.14 5.44
CA ASP A 167 -19.07 23.09 6.36
C ASP A 167 -19.07 21.73 5.69
N ARG A 168 -19.42 21.68 4.40
CA ARG A 168 -19.38 20.45 3.60
C ARG A 168 -17.98 19.91 3.43
N GLU A 169 -17.02 20.74 3.05
CA GLU A 169 -15.62 20.34 2.89
C GLU A 169 -15.03 19.82 4.21
N LYS A 170 -15.23 20.52 5.31
CA LYS A 170 -14.81 20.10 6.64
C LYS A 170 -15.41 18.75 7.06
N GLN A 171 -16.69 18.54 6.78
CA GLN A 171 -17.36 17.27 7.10
C GLN A 171 -16.93 16.15 6.16
N VAL A 172 -16.67 16.42 4.88
CA VAL A 172 -16.11 15.44 3.94
C VAL A 172 -14.74 14.96 4.43
N ASN A 173 -13.87 15.87 4.87
CA ASN A 173 -12.56 15.50 5.39
C ASN A 173 -12.67 14.63 6.65
N LYS A 174 -13.57 14.98 7.57
CA LYS A 174 -13.87 14.16 8.76
C LYS A 174 -14.40 12.78 8.39
N TRP A 175 -15.29 12.71 7.40
CA TRP A 175 -15.83 11.46 6.89
C TRP A 175 -14.73 10.58 6.31
N VAL A 176 -13.88 11.12 5.42
CA VAL A 176 -12.77 10.41 4.80
C VAL A 176 -11.79 9.90 5.87
N SER A 177 -11.39 10.75 6.81
CA SER A 177 -10.52 10.38 7.92
C SER A 177 -11.12 9.26 8.78
N THR A 178 -12.42 9.30 9.06
CA THR A 178 -13.13 8.23 9.77
C THR A 178 -13.10 6.93 8.98
N MET A 179 -13.45 6.96 7.69
CA MET A 179 -13.40 5.76 6.85
C MET A 179 -11.98 5.16 6.79
N PHE A 180 -10.96 6.00 6.67
CA PHE A 180 -9.58 5.56 6.65
C PHE A 180 -9.15 4.92 7.97
N SER A 181 -9.62 5.44 9.11
CA SER A 181 -9.37 4.82 10.42
C SER A 181 -9.93 3.40 10.55
N PHE A 182 -10.93 3.04 9.74
CA PHE A 182 -11.50 1.69 9.69
C PHE A 182 -11.00 0.85 8.51
N LEU A 183 -10.36 1.47 7.54
CA LEU A 183 -9.83 0.80 6.34
C LEU A 183 -8.36 0.40 6.51
N PHE A 184 -7.52 1.29 7.05
CA PHE A 184 -6.08 1.10 7.08
C PHE A 184 -5.61 0.29 8.29
N GLY A 185 -4.66 -0.61 8.07
CA GLY A 185 -3.87 -1.32 9.07
C GLY A 185 -2.38 -1.01 8.90
N ASP A 186 -1.57 -1.51 9.83
CA ASP A 186 -0.11 -1.41 9.79
C ASP A 186 0.51 -2.74 9.35
N GLY A 187 1.61 -2.65 8.62
CA GLY A 187 2.38 -3.81 8.20
C GLY A 187 3.77 -3.44 7.68
N VAL A 188 4.63 -4.42 7.68
CA VAL A 188 5.97 -4.35 7.07
C VAL A 188 6.20 -5.60 6.24
N SER A 189 6.85 -5.45 5.11
CA SER A 189 7.29 -6.55 4.26
C SER A 189 8.77 -6.40 3.91
N ALA A 190 9.50 -7.51 3.87
CA ALA A 190 10.87 -7.55 3.36
C ALA A 190 11.04 -8.72 2.41
N PHE A 191 11.84 -8.53 1.37
CA PHE A 191 12.19 -9.57 0.40
C PHE A 191 13.52 -9.24 -0.27
N VAL A 192 14.13 -10.24 -0.90
CA VAL A 192 15.40 -10.08 -1.60
C VAL A 192 15.17 -10.27 -3.09
N LEU A 193 15.71 -9.35 -3.88
CA LEU A 193 15.80 -9.44 -5.33
C LEU A 193 17.19 -9.93 -5.73
N SER A 194 17.24 -10.82 -6.72
CA SER A 194 18.46 -11.34 -7.32
C SER A 194 18.23 -11.69 -8.78
N LYS A 195 19.28 -11.99 -9.53
CA LYS A 195 19.10 -12.61 -10.86
C LYS A 195 18.45 -13.97 -10.73
N VAL A 196 17.62 -14.31 -11.74
CA VAL A 196 17.00 -15.63 -11.83
C VAL A 196 18.09 -16.67 -12.12
N LYS A 197 18.10 -17.75 -11.33
CA LYS A 197 18.97 -18.90 -11.55
C LYS A 197 18.15 -20.04 -12.18
N GLU A 198 18.72 -20.69 -13.18
CA GLU A 198 18.09 -21.86 -13.76
C GLU A 198 17.97 -23.00 -12.73
N GLY A 199 16.90 -23.77 -12.81
CA GLY A 199 16.67 -24.90 -11.93
C GLY A 199 16.23 -24.57 -10.50
N GLN A 200 15.82 -23.34 -10.23
CA GLN A 200 15.31 -22.95 -8.91
C GLN A 200 13.86 -22.48 -8.98
N ASP A 201 13.07 -22.86 -7.99
CA ASP A 201 11.76 -22.28 -7.75
C ASP A 201 11.92 -20.79 -7.51
N THR A 202 11.27 -19.97 -8.32
CA THR A 202 11.42 -18.53 -8.26
C THR A 202 10.20 -17.78 -8.73
N LEU A 203 10.09 -16.52 -8.29
CA LEU A 203 9.16 -15.55 -8.85
C LEU A 203 9.91 -14.57 -9.74
N LYS A 204 9.78 -14.71 -11.04
CA LYS A 204 10.38 -13.81 -12.03
C LYS A 204 9.57 -12.54 -12.14
N ILE A 205 10.22 -11.38 -12.04
CA ILE A 205 9.61 -10.08 -12.27
C ILE A 205 9.78 -9.71 -13.75
N GLY A 206 8.66 -9.56 -14.43
CA GLY A 206 8.58 -9.24 -15.85
C GLY A 206 8.54 -7.72 -16.13
N LYS A 207 7.64 -7.35 -17.04
CA LYS A 207 7.41 -5.96 -17.44
C LYS A 207 6.71 -5.18 -16.33
N ILE A 208 7.18 -3.96 -16.08
CA ILE A 208 6.56 -2.99 -15.19
C ILE A 208 6.04 -1.84 -16.05
N THR A 209 4.78 -1.50 -15.90
CA THR A 209 4.14 -0.40 -16.63
C THR A 209 3.41 0.48 -15.63
N HIS A 210 3.69 1.78 -15.63
CA HIS A 210 3.07 2.73 -14.73
C HIS A 210 2.52 3.96 -15.44
N ALA A 211 1.55 4.57 -14.79
CA ALA A 211 1.07 5.90 -15.12
C ALA A 211 0.67 6.67 -13.86
N VAL A 212 0.90 7.95 -13.90
CA VAL A 212 0.46 8.90 -12.87
C VAL A 212 -0.10 10.14 -13.55
N ASN A 213 -1.12 10.73 -12.94
CA ASN A 213 -1.63 12.06 -13.31
C ASN A 213 -1.90 12.24 -14.81
N PHE A 214 -2.73 11.37 -15.42
CA PHE A 214 -3.19 11.56 -16.81
C PHE A 214 -3.91 12.89 -16.99
N ASP A 215 -4.61 13.37 -15.97
CA ASP A 215 -5.15 14.72 -15.87
C ASP A 215 -4.25 15.54 -14.91
N ASN A 216 -3.89 16.76 -15.30
CA ASN A 216 -3.00 17.65 -14.55
C ASN A 216 -3.44 17.93 -13.09
N ASN A 217 -4.72 17.70 -12.78
CA ASN A 217 -5.28 17.92 -11.44
C ASN A 217 -5.54 16.63 -10.66
N ASP A 218 -5.22 15.47 -11.20
CA ASP A 218 -5.52 14.19 -10.55
C ASP A 218 -4.83 14.02 -9.20
N TYR A 219 -3.62 14.53 -9.03
CA TYR A 219 -2.91 14.50 -7.75
C TYR A 219 -3.65 15.22 -6.61
N LYS A 220 -4.58 16.14 -6.91
CA LYS A 220 -5.41 16.85 -5.91
C LYS A 220 -6.64 16.05 -5.48
N LYS A 221 -7.04 15.02 -6.22
CA LYS A 221 -8.29 14.30 -6.01
C LYS A 221 -8.20 13.21 -4.95
N ALA A 222 -7.00 12.70 -4.72
CA ALA A 222 -6.72 11.74 -3.67
C ALA A 222 -5.31 11.99 -3.15
N CYS A 223 -5.18 12.74 -2.08
CA CYS A 223 -3.87 13.09 -1.52
C CYS A 223 -3.92 13.25 0.00
N VAL A 224 -2.74 13.16 0.60
CA VAL A 224 -2.47 13.61 1.97
C VAL A 224 -1.61 14.87 1.84
N ARG A 225 -2.12 15.99 2.31
CA ARG A 225 -1.45 17.28 2.22
C ARG A 225 -1.04 17.76 3.60
N LEU A 226 0.20 18.20 3.73
CA LEU A 226 0.66 18.91 4.91
C LEU A 226 0.29 20.39 4.77
N VAL A 227 -0.53 20.88 5.68
CA VAL A 227 -0.97 22.28 5.70
C VAL A 227 -0.32 22.99 6.87
N SER A 228 0.42 24.04 6.57
CA SER A 228 0.93 24.95 7.62
C SER A 228 -0.21 25.84 8.09
N ARG A 229 -0.38 25.91 9.41
CA ARG A 229 -1.29 26.87 10.06
C ARG A 229 -0.45 27.84 10.90
N PRO A 230 -0.03 28.96 10.30
CA PRO A 230 0.88 29.92 10.95
C PRO A 230 0.35 30.45 12.27
N GLU A 231 -0.97 30.61 12.38
CA GLU A 231 -1.65 31.13 13.57
C GLU A 231 -1.49 30.23 14.81
N ASN A 232 -1.25 28.94 14.61
CA ASN A 232 -1.14 27.95 15.69
C ASN A 232 0.26 27.32 15.78
N HIS A 233 1.19 27.66 14.89
CA HIS A 233 2.50 27.02 14.74
C HIS A 233 2.41 25.50 14.56
N HIS A 234 1.30 25.00 13.98
CA HIS A 234 1.04 23.59 13.76
C HIS A 234 1.01 23.24 12.28
N TYR A 235 1.39 21.97 12.00
CA TYR A 235 1.15 21.34 10.71
C TYR A 235 0.00 20.36 10.88
N GLU A 236 -0.97 20.44 10.00
CA GLU A 236 -2.09 19.50 9.94
C GLU A 236 -2.03 18.70 8.65
N TYR A 237 -2.39 17.42 8.76
CA TYR A 237 -2.59 16.58 7.57
C TYR A 237 -4.03 16.71 7.09
N GLU A 238 -4.20 17.19 5.87
CA GLU A 238 -5.49 17.17 5.20
C GLU A 238 -5.56 15.98 4.25
N LEU A 239 -6.63 15.20 4.40
CA LEU A 239 -6.94 14.05 3.58
C LEU A 239 -7.98 14.41 2.55
N THR A 240 -7.70 14.18 1.27
CA THR A 240 -8.65 14.32 0.20
C THR A 240 -8.88 12.97 -0.44
N ALA A 241 -10.13 12.56 -0.58
CA ALA A 241 -10.51 11.38 -1.34
C ALA A 241 -11.76 11.71 -2.16
N GLY A 242 -11.60 11.85 -3.46
CA GLY A 242 -12.70 12.11 -4.38
C GLY A 242 -13.66 10.93 -4.48
N GLY A 243 -14.95 11.21 -4.72
CA GLY A 243 -15.95 10.17 -4.96
C GLY A 243 -15.75 9.40 -6.27
N ASP A 244 -14.83 9.84 -7.12
CA ASP A 244 -14.51 9.28 -8.43
C ASP A 244 -13.27 8.35 -8.42
N ILE A 245 -12.70 8.01 -7.24
CA ILE A 245 -11.51 7.16 -7.15
C ILE A 245 -11.70 5.83 -7.88
N LEU A 246 -12.85 5.19 -7.74
CA LEU A 246 -13.11 3.91 -8.40
C LEU A 246 -13.11 4.07 -9.92
N SER A 247 -13.92 5.00 -10.47
CA SER A 247 -14.02 5.21 -11.91
C SER A 247 -12.68 5.57 -12.54
N ARG A 248 -11.89 6.40 -11.86
CA ARG A 248 -10.55 6.75 -12.29
C ARG A 248 -9.58 5.58 -12.22
N SER A 249 -9.63 4.77 -11.18
CA SER A 249 -8.81 3.54 -11.10
C SER A 249 -9.06 2.62 -12.28
N LEU A 250 -10.31 2.45 -12.69
CA LEU A 250 -10.68 1.63 -13.85
C LEU A 250 -10.25 2.27 -15.18
N GLU A 251 -10.40 3.59 -15.32
CA GLU A 251 -9.91 4.33 -16.50
C GLU A 251 -8.40 4.20 -16.64
N TYR A 252 -7.65 4.46 -15.56
CA TYR A 252 -6.21 4.32 -15.55
C TYR A 252 -5.78 2.90 -15.89
N SER A 253 -6.47 1.89 -15.38
CA SER A 253 -6.14 0.49 -15.67
C SER A 253 -6.25 0.17 -17.16
N LYS A 254 -7.28 0.69 -17.84
CA LYS A 254 -7.44 0.55 -19.29
C LYS A 254 -6.27 1.17 -20.04
N LYS A 255 -5.91 2.42 -19.71
CA LYS A 255 -4.80 3.15 -20.35
C LYS A 255 -3.45 2.47 -20.11
N VAL A 256 -3.15 2.07 -18.86
CA VAL A 256 -1.90 1.39 -18.52
C VAL A 256 -1.80 0.03 -19.21
N MET A 257 -2.91 -0.69 -19.34
CA MET A 257 -2.97 -1.95 -20.07
C MET A 257 -2.69 -1.73 -21.57
N MET A 258 -3.29 -0.74 -22.19
CA MET A 258 -2.98 -0.39 -23.59
C MET A 258 -1.52 -0.02 -23.77
N LYS A 259 -0.95 0.75 -22.83
CA LYS A 259 0.49 1.07 -22.83
C LYS A 259 1.34 -0.21 -22.72
N SER A 260 0.94 -1.17 -21.87
CA SER A 260 1.67 -2.43 -21.75
C SER A 260 1.66 -3.26 -23.03
N PHE A 261 0.60 -3.13 -23.84
CA PHE A 261 0.47 -3.78 -25.15
C PHE A 261 1.11 -2.98 -26.31
N ASN A 262 1.69 -1.81 -26.03
CA ASN A 262 2.17 -0.86 -27.05
C ASN A 262 1.06 -0.40 -28.01
N LYS A 263 -0.17 -0.23 -27.49
CA LYS A 263 -1.35 0.24 -28.24
C LYS A 263 -1.68 1.70 -27.89
N PRO A 264 -2.47 2.40 -28.74
CA PRO A 264 -2.98 3.74 -28.44
C PRO A 264 -3.77 3.76 -27.12
N LEU A 265 -3.60 4.82 -26.32
CA LEU A 265 -4.21 4.93 -24.99
C LEU A 265 -5.71 5.26 -25.02
N ASP A 266 -6.16 5.87 -26.11
CA ASP A 266 -7.55 6.36 -26.24
C ASP A 266 -8.52 5.29 -26.72
N THR A 267 -8.02 4.14 -27.15
CA THR A 267 -8.83 3.04 -27.66
C THR A 267 -8.59 1.80 -26.81
N PHE A 268 -9.55 1.47 -25.95
CA PHE A 268 -9.47 0.26 -25.13
C PHE A 268 -9.80 -0.98 -25.97
N ASP A 269 -8.81 -1.84 -26.14
CA ASP A 269 -8.97 -3.15 -26.79
C ASP A 269 -9.42 -4.19 -25.74
N GLU A 270 -10.73 -4.31 -25.60
CA GLU A 270 -11.35 -5.22 -24.63
C GLU A 270 -10.98 -6.69 -24.89
N SER A 271 -10.91 -7.09 -26.15
CA SER A 271 -10.56 -8.48 -26.55
C SER A 271 -9.14 -8.82 -26.13
N ALA A 272 -8.18 -7.94 -26.42
CA ALA A 272 -6.79 -8.15 -26.01
C ALA A 272 -6.64 -8.14 -24.48
N ALA A 273 -7.35 -7.24 -23.79
CA ALA A 273 -7.34 -7.17 -22.35
C ALA A 273 -7.90 -8.43 -21.70
N LYS A 274 -9.03 -8.94 -22.22
CA LYS A 274 -9.65 -10.18 -21.76
C LYS A 274 -8.72 -11.37 -21.95
N THR A 275 -8.16 -11.54 -23.15
CA THR A 275 -7.20 -12.63 -23.45
C THR A 275 -5.97 -12.54 -22.54
N PHE A 276 -5.44 -11.34 -22.30
CA PHE A 276 -4.32 -11.14 -21.40
C PHE A 276 -4.66 -11.56 -19.95
N MET A 277 -5.84 -11.19 -19.45
CA MET A 277 -6.29 -11.54 -18.11
C MET A 277 -6.62 -13.02 -17.93
N GLU A 278 -7.19 -13.67 -18.94
CA GLU A 278 -7.45 -15.11 -18.94
C GLU A 278 -6.17 -15.95 -18.82
N ASN A 279 -5.05 -15.44 -19.33
CA ASN A 279 -3.73 -16.07 -19.21
C ASN A 279 -3.07 -15.89 -17.84
N GLN A 280 -3.61 -15.01 -16.95
CA GLN A 280 -3.06 -14.85 -15.61
C GLN A 280 -3.65 -15.92 -14.67
N LYS A 281 -2.79 -16.64 -13.97
CA LYS A 281 -3.22 -17.59 -12.92
C LYS A 281 -3.67 -16.86 -11.65
N LYS A 282 -3.02 -15.72 -11.34
CA LYS A 282 -3.33 -14.86 -10.21
C LYS A 282 -3.28 -13.40 -10.65
N VAL A 283 -4.25 -12.61 -10.16
CA VAL A 283 -4.30 -11.16 -10.32
C VAL A 283 -4.37 -10.53 -8.93
N MET A 284 -3.26 -10.02 -8.48
CA MET A 284 -3.07 -9.50 -7.13
C MET A 284 -3.31 -8.00 -7.11
N ILE A 285 -4.52 -7.61 -6.70
CA ILE A 285 -5.00 -6.23 -6.71
C ILE A 285 -4.73 -5.59 -5.35
N HIS A 286 -4.23 -4.37 -5.35
CA HIS A 286 -4.09 -3.56 -4.14
C HIS A 286 -5.40 -3.49 -3.35
N THR A 287 -5.31 -3.68 -2.02
CA THR A 287 -6.47 -3.73 -1.11
C THR A 287 -7.01 -2.33 -0.77
N GLY A 288 -7.25 -1.50 -1.79
CA GLY A 288 -7.72 -0.13 -1.61
C GLY A 288 -9.11 -0.05 -0.99
N SER A 289 -10.03 -0.92 -1.40
CA SER A 289 -11.35 -1.16 -0.80
C SER A 289 -12.02 -2.34 -1.52
N LEU A 290 -13.09 -2.87 -0.93
CA LEU A 290 -13.91 -3.91 -1.57
C LEU A 290 -14.41 -3.46 -2.96
N LYS A 291 -14.91 -2.23 -3.07
CA LYS A 291 -15.41 -1.67 -4.34
C LYS A 291 -14.36 -1.60 -5.44
N ILE A 292 -13.10 -1.34 -5.08
CA ILE A 292 -11.99 -1.32 -6.05
C ILE A 292 -11.74 -2.74 -6.58
N ILE A 293 -11.65 -3.74 -5.70
CA ILE A 293 -11.42 -5.13 -6.10
C ILE A 293 -12.57 -5.63 -6.97
N ASP A 294 -13.83 -5.37 -6.57
CA ASP A 294 -15.03 -5.71 -7.33
C ASP A 294 -15.06 -5.02 -8.71
N GLY A 295 -14.66 -3.74 -8.75
CA GLY A 295 -14.57 -2.97 -9.99
C GLY A 295 -13.62 -3.61 -11.01
N PHE A 296 -12.43 -4.02 -10.58
CA PHE A 296 -11.47 -4.73 -11.43
C PHE A 296 -11.98 -6.12 -11.82
N LYS A 297 -12.57 -6.87 -10.87
CA LYS A 297 -13.19 -8.15 -11.16
C LYS A 297 -14.20 -8.05 -12.30
N ASN A 298 -15.11 -7.10 -12.20
CA ASN A 298 -16.18 -6.92 -13.17
C ASN A 298 -15.66 -6.40 -14.51
N LEU A 299 -14.73 -5.41 -14.50
CA LEU A 299 -14.16 -4.84 -15.72
C LEU A 299 -13.46 -5.89 -16.57
N TYR A 300 -12.70 -6.78 -15.94
CA TYR A 300 -11.86 -7.76 -16.63
C TYR A 300 -12.40 -9.19 -16.57
N ASN A 301 -13.62 -9.37 -16.06
CA ASN A 301 -14.26 -10.69 -15.88
C ASN A 301 -13.36 -11.71 -15.16
N LEU A 302 -12.73 -11.28 -14.06
CA LEU A 302 -11.81 -12.14 -13.31
C LEU A 302 -12.58 -13.17 -12.51
N SER A 303 -12.07 -14.42 -12.50
CA SER A 303 -12.60 -15.47 -11.65
C SER A 303 -12.24 -15.26 -10.17
N ASP A 304 -13.03 -15.86 -9.29
CA ASP A 304 -12.78 -15.79 -7.83
C ASP A 304 -11.38 -16.34 -7.48
N ASN A 305 -10.95 -17.39 -8.15
CA ASN A 305 -9.64 -18.00 -7.92
C ASN A 305 -8.47 -17.07 -8.30
N GLN A 306 -8.64 -16.23 -9.31
CA GLN A 306 -7.59 -15.29 -9.72
C GLN A 306 -7.34 -14.18 -8.70
N ILE A 307 -8.37 -13.77 -7.95
CA ILE A 307 -8.32 -12.57 -7.07
C ILE A 307 -8.60 -12.86 -5.59
N LYS A 308 -8.76 -14.13 -5.22
CA LYS A 308 -9.09 -14.60 -3.87
C LYS A 308 -8.23 -13.93 -2.79
N GLU A 309 -6.93 -13.89 -3.01
CA GLU A 309 -5.96 -13.40 -2.02
C GLU A 309 -6.08 -11.89 -1.78
N SER A 310 -6.55 -11.12 -2.76
CA SER A 310 -6.85 -9.70 -2.61
C SER A 310 -8.01 -9.46 -1.65
N TYR A 311 -9.09 -10.23 -1.78
CA TYR A 311 -10.23 -10.18 -0.86
C TYR A 311 -9.85 -10.66 0.55
N GLU A 312 -9.12 -11.76 0.66
CA GLU A 312 -8.68 -12.30 1.94
C GLU A 312 -7.75 -11.33 2.68
N THR A 313 -6.83 -10.69 1.96
CA THR A 313 -5.92 -9.70 2.52
C THR A 313 -6.68 -8.48 3.01
N LEU A 314 -7.62 -7.94 2.19
CA LEU A 314 -8.45 -6.81 2.61
C LEU A 314 -9.26 -7.16 3.87
N LYS A 315 -9.89 -8.32 3.89
CA LYS A 315 -10.70 -8.79 5.01
C LYS A 315 -9.91 -8.91 6.30
N GLN A 316 -8.70 -9.46 6.23
CA GLN A 316 -7.88 -9.80 7.39
C GLN A 316 -6.98 -8.68 7.88
N TYR A 317 -6.51 -7.81 6.97
CA TYR A 317 -5.50 -6.79 7.30
C TYR A 317 -5.94 -5.37 6.94
N GLY A 318 -7.00 -5.21 6.18
CA GLY A 318 -7.38 -3.92 5.61
C GLY A 318 -6.44 -3.46 4.49
N ASN A 319 -6.34 -2.16 4.33
CA ASN A 319 -5.41 -1.52 3.41
C ASN A 319 -4.08 -1.26 4.14
N LEU A 320 -3.02 -1.96 3.75
CA LEU A 320 -1.66 -1.83 4.28
C LEU A 320 -0.79 -0.88 3.44
N THR A 321 -1.41 0.00 2.63
CA THR A 321 -0.70 0.89 1.71
C THR A 321 0.28 0.14 0.80
N GLY A 322 1.56 0.52 0.76
CA GLY A 322 2.59 -0.14 -0.05
C GLY A 322 2.82 -1.62 0.27
N VAL A 323 2.42 -2.07 1.48
CA VAL A 323 2.57 -3.47 1.92
C VAL A 323 1.40 -4.35 1.48
N SER A 324 0.29 -3.77 0.99
CA SER A 324 -0.86 -4.56 0.54
C SER A 324 -0.50 -5.57 -0.54
N ILE A 325 0.16 -5.14 -1.62
CA ILE A 325 0.51 -6.04 -2.73
C ILE A 325 1.51 -7.13 -2.30
N PRO A 326 2.61 -6.83 -1.59
CA PRO A 326 3.49 -7.87 -1.05
C PRO A 326 2.76 -8.90 -0.19
N THR A 327 1.77 -8.46 0.61
CA THR A 327 0.96 -9.36 1.45
C THR A 327 0.06 -10.26 0.60
N VAL A 328 -0.62 -9.70 -0.41
CA VAL A 328 -1.42 -10.48 -1.37
C VAL A 328 -0.54 -11.48 -2.11
N LEU A 329 0.63 -11.04 -2.58
CA LEU A 329 1.60 -11.89 -3.28
C LEU A 329 2.09 -13.03 -2.38
N ASN A 330 2.45 -12.74 -1.13
CA ASN A 330 2.89 -13.78 -0.19
C ASN A 330 1.79 -14.82 0.04
N LYS A 331 0.53 -14.42 0.18
CA LYS A 331 -0.59 -15.36 0.26
C LYS A 331 -0.70 -16.21 -1.00
N ALA A 332 -0.61 -15.60 -2.19
CA ALA A 332 -0.68 -16.31 -3.46
C ALA A 332 0.48 -17.31 -3.65
N LEU A 333 1.69 -16.96 -3.19
CA LEU A 333 2.85 -17.85 -3.25
C LEU A 333 2.75 -19.04 -2.29
N THR A 334 2.10 -18.85 -1.15
CA THR A 334 1.88 -19.91 -0.14
C THR A 334 0.62 -20.73 -0.39
N ASP A 335 -0.29 -20.25 -1.24
CA ASP A 335 -1.45 -21.01 -1.67
C ASP A 335 -1.03 -22.08 -2.69
N ASN A 336 -1.30 -23.34 -2.38
CA ASN A 336 -0.98 -24.47 -3.25
C ASN A 336 -1.73 -24.47 -4.59
N THR A 337 -2.66 -23.55 -4.83
CA THR A 337 -3.41 -23.43 -6.09
C THR A 337 -2.61 -22.78 -7.20
N TRP A 338 -1.62 -21.93 -6.88
CA TRP A 338 -0.70 -21.35 -7.86
C TRP A 338 0.62 -22.11 -7.87
N LYS A 339 0.68 -23.17 -8.64
CA LYS A 339 1.91 -23.98 -8.78
C LYS A 339 2.94 -23.29 -9.67
N SER A 340 2.54 -22.87 -10.86
CA SER A 340 3.41 -22.17 -11.82
C SER A 340 2.58 -21.31 -12.78
N GLY A 341 3.26 -20.47 -13.57
CA GLY A 341 2.70 -19.64 -14.63
C GLY A 341 2.58 -18.16 -14.27
N LYS A 342 1.92 -17.41 -15.16
CA LYS A 342 1.85 -15.96 -15.10
C LYS A 342 0.92 -15.45 -14.02
N GLY A 343 1.28 -14.31 -13.44
CA GLY A 343 0.46 -13.52 -12.55
C GLY A 343 0.65 -12.03 -12.81
N LEU A 344 -0.25 -11.22 -12.27
CA LEU A 344 -0.25 -9.77 -12.42
C LEU A 344 -0.41 -9.10 -11.06
N LEU A 345 0.47 -8.14 -10.75
CA LEU A 345 0.31 -7.24 -9.61
C LEU A 345 -0.31 -5.94 -10.10
N VAL A 346 -1.33 -5.44 -9.40
CA VAL A 346 -2.03 -4.21 -9.74
C VAL A 346 -1.93 -3.24 -8.57
N GLY A 347 -1.09 -2.21 -8.74
CA GLY A 347 -0.92 -1.11 -7.79
C GLY A 347 -1.84 0.05 -8.14
N ILE A 348 -2.50 0.61 -7.13
CA ILE A 348 -3.34 1.81 -7.28
C ILE A 348 -2.92 2.77 -6.21
N THR A 349 -2.54 4.00 -6.56
CA THR A 349 -2.03 4.97 -5.60
C THR A 349 -2.85 6.24 -5.53
N MET A 350 -2.79 6.88 -4.38
CA MET A 350 -3.20 8.27 -4.23
C MET A 350 -2.28 9.19 -5.03
N GLY A 351 -2.78 10.32 -5.41
CA GLY A 351 -2.02 11.30 -6.13
C GLY A 351 -1.96 11.27 -7.64
N PHE A 352 -2.60 10.67 -8.46
CA PHE A 352 -3.35 9.49 -8.73
C PHE A 352 -2.55 8.60 -9.70
N GLY A 353 -2.42 7.32 -9.45
CA GLY A 353 -1.61 6.46 -10.32
C GLY A 353 -2.06 5.01 -10.33
N LEU A 354 -1.57 4.28 -11.32
CA LEU A 354 -1.76 2.85 -11.46
C LEU A 354 -0.51 2.18 -12.03
N ASP A 355 -0.19 1.03 -11.46
CA ASP A 355 0.94 0.20 -11.91
C ASP A 355 0.47 -1.21 -12.23
N LEU A 356 1.03 -1.78 -13.29
CA LEU A 356 0.94 -3.20 -13.63
C LEU A 356 2.35 -3.80 -13.58
N VAL A 357 2.51 -4.91 -12.85
CA VAL A 357 3.75 -5.69 -12.81
C VAL A 357 3.44 -7.11 -13.21
N GLU A 358 3.98 -7.52 -14.36
CA GLU A 358 3.90 -8.91 -14.79
C GLU A 358 4.87 -9.75 -13.94
N VAL A 359 4.40 -10.88 -13.46
CA VAL A 359 5.20 -11.84 -12.70
C VAL A 359 4.98 -13.24 -13.25
N GLU A 360 5.96 -14.12 -13.04
CA GLU A 360 5.85 -15.52 -13.43
C GLU A 360 6.42 -16.40 -12.31
N LYS A 361 5.58 -17.28 -11.77
CA LYS A 361 6.03 -18.33 -10.85
C LYS A 361 6.59 -19.47 -11.65
N ILE A 362 7.86 -19.74 -11.47
CA ILE A 362 8.58 -20.87 -12.07
C ILE A 362 8.76 -21.90 -10.95
N SER A 363 8.28 -23.12 -11.19
CA SER A 363 8.50 -24.29 -10.33
C SER A 363 9.11 -25.39 -11.17
N ASN A 364 10.11 -26.04 -10.61
CA ASN A 364 10.81 -27.17 -11.23
C ASN A 364 10.18 -28.49 -10.85
#